data_ec522216efe8c62e73695e682076d0b0
#
_entry.id   ec522216efe8c62e73695e682076d0b0
#
_cell.length_a   1.000
_cell.length_b   1.000
_cell.length_c   1.000
_cell.angle_alpha   90.00
_cell.angle_beta   90.00
_cell.angle_gamma   90.00
#
_symmetry.space_group_name_H-M   'P 1'
#
loop_
_entity.id
_entity.type
_entity.pdbx_description
1 polymer ?
#
loop_
_entity_poly.entity_id
_entity_poly.type
_entity_poly.pdbx_seq_one_letter_code
_entity_poly.pdbx_strand_id
1 'polypeptide(L)'
;LVGSEMCIRDRASNNAPLQDVVRAVQYITEHAGQFGVQAEDYAIVSYSSGGQIAGLFGTDAVGYKNYGLPKPGAMLLGYPVNTFLEFKPVYNILLDPGVCKQRYYKMTLSDYITPDYPPTYHWYGKNDMTLMTMCWSAQGPVLEKALARNHVTHIYHVYDDAPHAVAAGKGTDAEGWLNEAVAFWEEQVG
;
A
#
# COMPACT_ATOMS: atom_id res chain seq x y z
N LEU A 1 -9.66 5.02 1.93
CA LEU A 1 -10.21 3.68 1.73
C LEU A 1 -9.74 2.75 2.83
N VAL A 2 -10.65 2.40 3.72
CA VAL A 2 -10.39 1.54 4.88
C VAL A 2 -10.48 0.08 4.42
N GLY A 3 -9.38 -0.47 3.94
CA GLY A 3 -9.37 -1.85 3.45
C GLY A 3 -8.98 -2.92 4.46
N SER A 4 -8.35 -2.56 5.59
CA SER A 4 -7.70 -3.54 6.46
C SER A 4 -8.65 -4.32 7.37
N GLU A 5 -9.74 -3.74 7.82
CA GLU A 5 -10.65 -4.44 8.72
C GLU A 5 -11.53 -5.48 8.02
N MET A 6 -11.85 -5.28 6.76
CA MET A 6 -12.70 -6.20 6.02
C MET A 6 -12.04 -7.55 5.74
N CYS A 7 -10.73 -7.57 5.56
CA CYS A 7 -9.98 -8.80 5.30
C CYS A 7 -10.03 -9.79 6.45
N ILE A 8 -10.13 -9.29 7.68
CA ILE A 8 -10.12 -10.11 8.89
C ILE A 8 -11.55 -10.56 9.25
N ARG A 9 -12.55 -9.70 9.04
CA ARG A 9 -13.90 -9.91 9.53
C ARG A 9 -14.80 -10.76 8.61
N ASP A 10 -14.62 -10.67 7.31
CA ASP A 10 -15.64 -11.16 6.38
C ASP A 10 -15.29 -12.49 5.71
N ARG A 11 -14.19 -13.15 6.14
CA ARG A 11 -13.71 -14.39 5.50
C ARG A 11 -13.67 -14.27 3.98
N ALA A 12 -13.38 -13.08 3.49
CA ALA A 12 -13.40 -12.77 2.08
C ALA A 12 -12.48 -13.71 1.30
N SER A 13 -13.03 -14.35 0.28
CA SER A 13 -12.31 -15.27 -0.59
C SER A 13 -11.83 -14.57 -1.88
N ASN A 14 -10.81 -15.12 -2.53
CA ASN A 14 -10.47 -14.79 -3.91
C ASN A 14 -10.11 -13.32 -4.19
N ASN A 15 -9.17 -12.73 -3.46
CA ASN A 15 -8.67 -11.36 -3.69
C ASN A 15 -9.76 -10.27 -3.50
N ALA A 16 -10.82 -10.53 -2.76
CA ALA A 16 -11.91 -9.59 -2.59
C ALA A 16 -11.48 -8.18 -2.18
N PRO A 17 -10.53 -7.96 -1.24
CA PRO A 17 -10.07 -6.62 -0.91
C PRO A 17 -9.40 -5.88 -2.06
N LEU A 18 -8.63 -6.57 -2.91
CA LEU A 18 -8.07 -5.97 -4.11
C LEU A 18 -9.19 -5.63 -5.11
N GLN A 19 -10.18 -6.49 -5.26
CA GLN A 19 -11.36 -6.23 -6.10
C GLN A 19 -12.19 -5.07 -5.57
N ASP A 20 -12.24 -4.84 -4.25
CA ASP A 20 -12.92 -3.67 -3.68
C ASP A 20 -12.20 -2.38 -4.05
N VAL A 21 -10.86 -2.36 -4.01
CA VAL A 21 -10.07 -1.21 -4.49
C VAL A 21 -10.32 -0.99 -5.98
N VAL A 22 -10.29 -2.05 -6.79
CA VAL A 22 -10.58 -1.98 -8.23
C VAL A 22 -11.95 -1.36 -8.47
N ARG A 23 -13.00 -1.87 -7.83
CA ARG A 23 -14.37 -1.34 -7.96
C ARG A 23 -14.48 0.12 -7.55
N ALA A 24 -13.81 0.50 -6.47
CA ALA A 24 -13.80 1.89 -6.00
C ALA A 24 -13.13 2.82 -7.00
N VAL A 25 -11.96 2.46 -7.52
CA VAL A 25 -11.26 3.25 -8.54
C VAL A 25 -12.09 3.30 -9.82
N GLN A 26 -12.61 2.17 -10.30
CA GLN A 26 -13.47 2.12 -11.47
C GLN A 26 -14.68 3.05 -11.33
N TYR A 27 -15.38 2.98 -10.20
CA TYR A 27 -16.53 3.85 -9.95
C TYR A 27 -16.17 5.33 -9.97
N ILE A 28 -15.05 5.70 -9.34
CA ILE A 28 -14.58 7.10 -9.32
C ILE A 28 -14.20 7.56 -10.71
N THR A 29 -13.47 6.77 -11.49
CA THR A 29 -13.02 7.13 -12.84
C THR A 29 -14.19 7.23 -13.82
N GLU A 30 -15.15 6.32 -13.76
CA GLU A 30 -16.39 6.35 -14.56
C GLU A 30 -17.28 7.57 -14.25
N HIS A 31 -17.21 8.09 -13.03
CA HIS A 31 -18.01 9.23 -12.57
C HIS A 31 -17.16 10.49 -12.31
N ALA A 32 -15.95 10.54 -12.84
CA ALA A 32 -14.99 11.62 -12.56
C ALA A 32 -15.57 13.04 -12.81
N GLY A 33 -16.29 13.23 -13.91
CA GLY A 33 -16.97 14.50 -14.19
C GLY A 33 -18.03 14.87 -13.17
N GLN A 34 -18.73 13.88 -12.59
CA GLN A 34 -19.75 14.08 -11.57
C GLN A 34 -19.13 14.51 -10.23
N PHE A 35 -17.94 13.97 -9.92
CA PHE A 35 -17.18 14.30 -8.71
C PHE A 35 -16.30 15.55 -8.89
N GLY A 36 -16.16 16.08 -10.10
CA GLY A 36 -15.26 17.20 -10.38
C GLY A 36 -13.78 16.84 -10.21
N VAL A 37 -13.41 15.58 -10.47
CA VAL A 37 -12.03 15.07 -10.38
C VAL A 37 -11.54 14.55 -11.72
N GLN A 38 -10.24 14.36 -11.85
CA GLN A 38 -9.65 13.74 -13.03
C GLN A 38 -9.69 12.22 -12.91
N ALA A 39 -9.90 11.54 -14.04
CA ALA A 39 -9.90 10.08 -14.10
C ALA A 39 -8.51 9.47 -14.18
N GLU A 40 -7.51 10.25 -14.55
CA GLU A 40 -6.11 9.86 -14.73
C GLU A 40 -5.23 10.57 -13.71
N ASP A 41 -3.99 10.18 -13.59
CA ASP A 41 -2.96 10.80 -12.74
C ASP A 41 -3.28 10.87 -11.24
N TYR A 42 -4.26 10.10 -10.78
CA TYR A 42 -4.67 10.06 -9.38
C TYR A 42 -3.60 9.40 -8.48
N ALA A 43 -3.56 9.81 -7.22
CA ALA A 43 -2.76 9.11 -6.21
C ALA A 43 -3.61 8.17 -5.35
N ILE A 44 -2.98 7.10 -4.85
CA ILE A 44 -3.57 6.22 -3.85
C ILE A 44 -2.85 6.40 -2.53
N VAL A 45 -3.57 6.87 -1.50
CA VAL A 45 -3.08 6.95 -0.12
C VAL A 45 -3.52 5.70 0.64
N SER A 46 -2.59 5.03 1.30
CA SER A 46 -2.91 3.82 2.06
C SER A 46 -1.93 3.57 3.21
N TYR A 47 -2.33 2.73 4.16
CA TYR A 47 -1.61 2.47 5.40
C TYR A 47 -1.57 0.99 5.76
N SER A 48 -0.50 0.54 6.44
CA SER A 48 -0.43 -0.78 7.07
C SER A 48 -0.77 -1.92 6.10
N SER A 49 -1.66 -2.82 6.47
CA SER A 49 -2.15 -3.91 5.59
C SER A 49 -2.89 -3.40 4.35
N GLY A 50 -3.56 -2.25 4.44
CA GLY A 50 -4.13 -1.58 3.29
C GLY A 50 -3.06 -1.16 2.28
N GLY A 51 -1.85 -0.83 2.76
CA GLY A 51 -0.70 -0.51 1.93
C GLY A 51 -0.26 -1.67 1.04
N GLN A 52 -0.37 -2.92 1.49
CA GLN A 52 -0.12 -4.08 0.62
C GLN A 52 -1.17 -4.17 -0.49
N ILE A 53 -2.44 -4.02 -0.15
CA ILE A 53 -3.54 -4.15 -1.12
C ILE A 53 -3.45 -3.03 -2.17
N ALA A 54 -3.25 -1.80 -1.72
CA ALA A 54 -3.03 -0.66 -2.60
C ALA A 54 -1.76 -0.85 -3.45
N GLY A 55 -0.67 -1.29 -2.83
CA GLY A 55 0.56 -1.60 -3.53
C GLY A 55 0.37 -2.64 -4.64
N LEU A 56 -0.33 -3.73 -4.37
CA LEU A 56 -0.66 -4.74 -5.37
C LEU A 56 -1.56 -4.19 -6.48
N PHE A 57 -2.48 -3.26 -6.16
CA PHE A 57 -3.26 -2.56 -7.18
C PHE A 57 -2.36 -1.75 -8.13
N GLY A 58 -1.29 -1.15 -7.64
CA GLY A 58 -0.31 -0.42 -8.46
C GLY A 58 0.51 -1.29 -9.42
N THR A 59 0.44 -2.63 -9.31
CA THR A 59 1.23 -3.52 -10.16
C THR A 59 0.55 -3.78 -11.51
N ASP A 60 1.34 -3.96 -12.56
CA ASP A 60 0.87 -4.38 -13.88
C ASP A 60 0.42 -5.84 -13.89
N ALA A 61 1.01 -6.70 -13.07
CA ALA A 61 0.76 -8.14 -13.07
C ALA A 61 -0.60 -8.53 -12.47
N VAL A 62 -1.06 -7.83 -11.42
CA VAL A 62 -2.30 -8.21 -10.70
C VAL A 62 -3.22 -7.01 -10.41
N GLY A 63 -2.76 -5.79 -10.68
CA GLY A 63 -3.44 -4.55 -10.35
C GLY A 63 -4.14 -3.87 -11.52
N TYR A 64 -4.04 -2.55 -11.56
CA TYR A 64 -4.80 -1.63 -12.44
C TYR A 64 -4.88 -2.10 -13.90
N LYS A 65 -3.79 -2.56 -14.46
CA LYS A 65 -3.67 -2.95 -15.87
C LYS A 65 -4.57 -4.14 -16.23
N ASN A 66 -4.71 -5.12 -15.33
CA ASN A 66 -5.58 -6.28 -15.54
C ASN A 66 -7.07 -5.93 -15.59
N TYR A 67 -7.43 -4.74 -15.10
CA TYR A 67 -8.80 -4.28 -15.06
C TYR A 67 -9.07 -3.14 -16.04
N GLY A 68 -8.09 -2.80 -16.90
CA GLY A 68 -8.21 -1.72 -17.86
C GLY A 68 -8.36 -0.34 -17.21
N LEU A 69 -7.87 -0.18 -15.99
CA LEU A 69 -7.90 1.09 -15.26
C LEU A 69 -6.66 1.93 -15.57
N PRO A 70 -6.76 3.26 -15.49
CA PRO A 70 -5.61 4.14 -15.62
C PRO A 70 -4.55 3.81 -14.54
N LYS A 71 -3.28 3.93 -14.90
CA LYS A 71 -2.17 3.80 -13.97
C LYS A 71 -2.24 4.91 -12.93
N PRO A 72 -2.08 4.62 -11.62
CA PRO A 72 -1.92 5.68 -10.63
C PRO A 72 -0.74 6.59 -10.94
N GLY A 73 -0.90 7.90 -10.80
CA GLY A 73 0.19 8.87 -10.88
C GLY A 73 1.20 8.72 -9.75
N ALA A 74 0.75 8.30 -8.55
CA ALA A 74 1.62 7.91 -7.46
C ALA A 74 0.96 6.97 -6.45
N MET A 75 1.81 6.23 -5.70
CA MET A 75 1.45 5.46 -4.52
C MET A 75 2.01 6.16 -3.27
N LEU A 76 1.13 6.55 -2.34
CA LEU A 76 1.49 7.27 -1.10
C LEU A 76 1.22 6.35 0.10
N LEU A 77 2.26 5.68 0.58
CA LEU A 77 2.13 4.53 1.48
C LEU A 77 2.74 4.81 2.86
N GLY A 78 1.91 4.87 3.89
CA GLY A 78 2.36 4.94 5.28
C GLY A 78 2.56 3.54 5.87
N TYR A 79 3.78 3.22 6.34
CA TYR A 79 4.13 1.94 6.97
C TYR A 79 3.44 0.71 6.32
N PRO A 80 3.49 0.57 4.97
CA PRO A 80 2.80 -0.51 4.29
C PRO A 80 3.34 -1.90 4.70
N VAL A 81 2.47 -2.90 4.76
CA VAL A 81 2.93 -4.28 4.78
C VAL A 81 3.41 -4.65 3.38
N ASN A 82 4.63 -5.13 3.27
CA ASN A 82 5.18 -5.65 2.01
C ASN A 82 4.76 -7.11 1.79
N THR A 83 4.77 -7.91 2.86
CA THR A 83 4.36 -9.32 2.80
C THR A 83 3.78 -9.79 4.13
N PHE A 84 2.74 -10.64 4.05
CA PHE A 84 2.24 -11.41 5.20
C PHE A 84 2.88 -12.79 5.31
N LEU A 85 3.63 -13.25 4.32
CA LEU A 85 4.29 -14.55 4.36
C LEU A 85 5.36 -14.64 5.45
N GLU A 86 5.94 -13.50 5.80
CA GLU A 86 7.01 -13.40 6.80
C GLU A 86 6.51 -13.10 8.21
N PHE A 87 5.20 -13.07 8.42
CA PHE A 87 4.64 -12.92 9.77
C PHE A 87 5.00 -14.13 10.62
N LYS A 88 5.39 -13.85 11.88
CA LYS A 88 5.70 -14.92 12.84
C LYS A 88 4.49 -15.86 12.98
N PRO A 89 4.68 -17.17 13.08
CA PRO A 89 3.58 -18.14 13.08
C PRO A 89 2.48 -17.87 14.10
N VAL A 90 2.83 -17.33 15.27
CA VAL A 90 1.87 -16.99 16.31
C VAL A 90 0.85 -15.95 15.83
N TYR A 91 1.28 -14.96 15.04
CA TYR A 91 0.38 -13.93 14.50
C TYR A 91 -0.45 -14.46 13.35
N ASN A 92 0.08 -15.37 12.55
CA ASN A 92 -0.70 -16.05 11.51
C ASN A 92 -1.87 -16.84 12.10
N ILE A 93 -1.71 -17.40 13.29
CA ILE A 93 -2.78 -18.11 14.01
C ILE A 93 -3.79 -17.11 14.60
N LEU A 94 -3.31 -16.00 15.16
CA LEU A 94 -4.15 -14.98 15.82
C LEU A 94 -4.96 -14.14 14.82
N LEU A 95 -4.39 -13.88 13.63
CA LEU A 95 -5.02 -13.07 12.59
C LEU A 95 -6.10 -13.79 11.79
N ASP A 96 -6.36 -15.04 12.05
CA ASP A 96 -7.29 -15.94 11.37
C ASP A 96 -6.61 -16.88 10.36
N PRO A 97 -6.64 -18.19 10.60
CA PRO A 97 -6.16 -19.20 9.64
C PRO A 97 -6.86 -19.11 8.27
N GLY A 98 -8.07 -18.55 8.21
CA GLY A 98 -8.80 -18.32 6.97
C GLY A 98 -8.20 -17.24 6.10
N VAL A 99 -7.71 -16.16 6.69
CA VAL A 99 -7.04 -15.04 6.02
C VAL A 99 -5.72 -15.50 5.38
N CYS A 100 -4.94 -16.30 6.08
CA CYS A 100 -3.68 -16.83 5.57
C CYS A 100 -3.85 -17.80 4.39
N LYS A 101 -5.05 -18.25 4.10
CA LYS A 101 -5.36 -19.10 2.93
C LYS A 101 -5.66 -18.29 1.67
N GLN A 102 -5.90 -17.01 1.78
CA GLN A 102 -6.24 -16.15 0.65
C GLN A 102 -5.01 -15.89 -0.21
N ARG A 103 -5.21 -15.91 -1.53
CA ARG A 103 -4.10 -15.86 -2.50
C ARG A 103 -3.26 -14.59 -2.38
N TYR A 104 -3.88 -13.42 -2.25
CA TYR A 104 -3.15 -12.15 -2.23
C TYR A 104 -2.36 -11.93 -0.94
N TYR A 105 -2.75 -12.50 0.21
CA TYR A 105 -1.93 -12.49 1.42
C TYR A 105 -0.63 -13.26 1.27
N LYS A 106 -0.56 -14.16 0.30
CA LYS A 106 0.67 -14.88 -0.04
C LYS A 106 1.53 -14.12 -1.04
N MET A 107 1.07 -12.97 -1.51
CA MET A 107 1.82 -12.16 -2.45
C MET A 107 2.70 -11.19 -1.68
N THR A 108 3.98 -11.21 -1.96
CA THR A 108 4.93 -10.22 -1.49
C THR A 108 4.95 -9.07 -2.49
N LEU A 109 4.58 -7.86 -2.07
CA LEU A 109 4.48 -6.70 -2.96
C LEU A 109 5.78 -6.48 -3.74
N SER A 110 6.93 -6.54 -3.07
CA SER A 110 8.25 -6.33 -3.68
C SER A 110 8.59 -7.32 -4.81
N ASP A 111 7.93 -8.48 -4.89
CA ASP A 111 8.13 -9.45 -5.97
C ASP A 111 7.42 -9.04 -7.26
N TYR A 112 6.47 -8.11 -7.18
CA TYR A 112 5.66 -7.62 -8.30
C TYR A 112 6.04 -6.21 -8.74
N ILE A 113 7.06 -5.60 -8.14
CA ILE A 113 7.57 -4.29 -8.58
C ILE A 113 8.34 -4.46 -9.88
N THR A 114 7.90 -3.74 -10.89
CA THR A 114 8.53 -3.66 -12.22
C THR A 114 8.96 -2.22 -12.51
N PRO A 115 9.75 -1.95 -13.57
CA PRO A 115 10.07 -0.58 -13.96
C PRO A 115 8.83 0.28 -14.31
N ASP A 116 7.68 -0.36 -14.59
CA ASP A 116 6.42 0.31 -14.89
C ASP A 116 5.56 0.57 -13.64
N TYR A 117 6.07 0.26 -12.44
CA TYR A 117 5.36 0.53 -11.20
C TYR A 117 5.22 2.05 -10.98
N PRO A 118 4.09 2.54 -10.41
CA PRO A 118 3.89 3.97 -10.18
C PRO A 118 4.95 4.59 -9.28
N PRO A 119 5.30 5.88 -9.47
CA PRO A 119 6.11 6.62 -8.50
C PRO A 119 5.58 6.43 -7.08
N THR A 120 6.48 6.27 -6.11
CA THR A 120 6.07 5.82 -4.78
C THR A 120 6.71 6.67 -3.68
N TYR A 121 5.89 7.28 -2.84
CA TYR A 121 6.28 7.83 -1.55
C TYR A 121 5.92 6.83 -0.46
N HIS A 122 6.91 6.37 0.33
CA HIS A 122 6.60 5.49 1.44
C HIS A 122 7.45 5.78 2.66
N TRP A 123 6.91 5.45 3.83
CA TRP A 123 7.62 5.64 5.07
C TRP A 123 7.32 4.56 6.10
N TYR A 124 8.22 4.44 7.08
CA TYR A 124 8.09 3.56 8.24
C TYR A 124 8.58 4.26 9.49
N GLY A 125 8.03 3.87 10.64
CA GLY A 125 8.61 4.23 11.93
C GLY A 125 9.78 3.30 12.25
N LYS A 126 10.91 3.87 12.70
CA LYS A 126 12.09 3.11 13.10
C LYS A 126 11.78 2.12 14.23
N ASN A 127 10.91 2.53 15.12
CA ASN A 127 10.46 1.78 16.28
C ASN A 127 9.01 1.28 16.12
N ASP A 128 8.58 0.99 14.90
CA ASP A 128 7.27 0.38 14.66
C ASP A 128 7.21 -1.01 15.28
N MET A 129 6.86 -1.04 16.57
CA MET A 129 6.83 -2.29 17.37
C MET A 129 5.85 -3.30 16.81
N THR A 130 4.79 -2.87 16.11
CA THR A 130 3.83 -3.78 15.49
C THR A 130 4.49 -4.59 14.39
N LEU A 131 5.14 -3.94 13.43
CA LEU A 131 5.83 -4.64 12.35
C LEU A 131 7.07 -5.38 12.85
N MET A 132 7.85 -4.80 13.76
CA MET A 132 9.04 -5.45 14.32
C MET A 132 8.72 -6.73 15.08
N THR A 133 7.60 -6.77 15.82
CA THR A 133 7.21 -7.95 16.60
C THR A 133 6.48 -8.98 15.76
N MET A 134 5.72 -8.58 14.75
CA MET A 134 4.91 -9.47 13.93
C MET A 134 5.67 -10.08 12.74
N CYS A 135 6.66 -9.38 12.19
CA CYS A 135 7.35 -9.76 10.96
C CYS A 135 8.75 -10.34 11.23
N TRP A 136 9.23 -11.21 10.34
CA TRP A 136 10.59 -11.73 10.37
C TRP A 136 11.58 -10.77 9.73
N SER A 137 11.16 -10.03 8.72
CA SER A 137 12.00 -9.11 7.95
C SER A 137 11.60 -7.66 8.14
N ALA A 138 12.51 -6.78 7.76
CA ALA A 138 12.27 -5.34 7.70
C ALA A 138 11.43 -4.99 6.45
N GLN A 139 10.13 -4.85 6.61
CA GLN A 139 9.16 -4.59 5.53
C GLN A 139 9.56 -3.38 4.67
N GLY A 140 9.96 -2.28 5.29
CA GLY A 140 10.37 -1.05 4.61
C GLY A 140 11.61 -1.19 3.75
N PRO A 141 12.75 -1.63 4.30
CA PRO A 141 13.98 -1.83 3.53
C PRO A 141 13.83 -2.84 2.38
N VAL A 142 12.95 -3.83 2.50
CA VAL A 142 12.70 -4.80 1.42
C VAL A 142 11.94 -4.14 0.27
N LEU A 143 10.92 -3.34 0.57
CA LEU A 143 10.17 -2.58 -0.44
C LEU A 143 11.06 -1.53 -1.11
N GLU A 144 11.81 -0.76 -0.32
CA GLU A 144 12.79 0.22 -0.79
C GLU A 144 13.75 -0.39 -1.82
N LYS A 145 14.36 -1.52 -1.45
CA LYS A 145 15.30 -2.22 -2.34
C LYS A 145 14.65 -2.69 -3.64
N ALA A 146 13.38 -3.07 -3.62
CA ALA A 146 12.65 -3.47 -4.82
C ALA A 146 12.37 -2.28 -5.74
N LEU A 147 11.96 -1.14 -5.19
CA LEU A 147 11.75 0.10 -5.95
C LEU A 147 13.06 0.59 -6.58
N ALA A 148 14.14 0.67 -5.80
CA ALA A 148 15.46 1.09 -6.27
C ALA A 148 15.99 0.19 -7.38
N ARG A 149 15.90 -1.14 -7.21
CA ARG A 149 16.35 -2.13 -8.21
C ARG A 149 15.63 -2.00 -9.54
N ASN A 150 14.37 -1.62 -9.51
CA ASN A 150 13.54 -1.45 -10.70
C ASN A 150 13.52 -0.01 -11.23
N HIS A 151 14.37 0.88 -10.68
CA HIS A 151 14.47 2.29 -11.08
C HIS A 151 13.13 3.05 -11.00
N VAL A 152 12.25 2.64 -10.10
CA VAL A 152 11.00 3.36 -9.83
C VAL A 152 11.35 4.66 -9.11
N THR A 153 10.82 5.79 -9.54
CA THR A 153 10.95 7.06 -8.82
C THR A 153 10.30 6.92 -7.45
N HIS A 154 11.04 7.15 -6.37
CA HIS A 154 10.48 6.98 -5.03
C HIS A 154 11.19 7.83 -3.98
N ILE A 155 10.48 8.06 -2.88
CA ILE A 155 10.97 8.61 -1.62
C ILE A 155 10.70 7.59 -0.52
N TYR A 156 11.74 7.35 0.29
CA TYR A 156 11.65 6.49 1.47
C TYR A 156 12.07 7.25 2.72
N HIS A 157 11.13 7.43 3.66
CA HIS A 157 11.42 8.02 4.95
C HIS A 157 11.39 6.99 6.08
N VAL A 158 12.27 7.19 7.06
CA VAL A 158 12.26 6.46 8.33
C VAL A 158 12.15 7.48 9.45
N TYR A 159 11.01 7.51 10.12
CA TYR A 159 10.75 8.38 11.25
C TYR A 159 11.16 7.73 12.57
N ASP A 160 11.76 8.51 13.47
CA ASP A 160 12.29 7.98 14.73
C ASP A 160 11.19 7.66 15.75
N ASP A 161 10.15 8.51 15.82
CA ASP A 161 9.11 8.45 16.85
C ASP A 161 7.71 8.07 16.35
N ALA A 162 7.57 7.78 15.05
CA ALA A 162 6.27 7.40 14.50
C ALA A 162 5.94 5.93 14.81
N PRO A 163 4.98 5.64 15.70
CA PRO A 163 4.53 4.27 15.92
C PRO A 163 3.62 3.79 14.79
N HIS A 164 3.22 2.51 14.85
CA HIS A 164 2.22 1.98 13.91
C HIS A 164 0.86 2.66 14.07
N ALA A 165 0.09 2.73 12.97
CA ALA A 165 -1.30 3.19 12.95
C ALA A 165 -1.54 4.67 13.24
N VAL A 166 -0.56 5.53 13.02
CA VAL A 166 -0.70 6.99 13.23
C VAL A 166 -1.28 7.75 12.03
N ALA A 167 -1.62 7.05 10.95
CA ALA A 167 -2.21 7.61 9.73
C ALA A 167 -1.48 8.89 9.24
N ALA A 168 -2.05 10.07 9.47
CA ALA A 168 -1.44 11.35 9.09
C ALA A 168 -0.22 11.75 9.94
N GLY A 169 0.23 10.92 10.88
CA GLY A 169 1.42 11.17 11.70
C GLY A 169 1.23 12.21 12.80
N LYS A 170 0.00 12.68 13.07
CA LYS A 170 -0.25 13.78 13.98
C LYS A 170 0.33 13.51 15.38
N GLY A 171 1.12 14.47 15.89
CA GLY A 171 1.77 14.38 17.18
C GLY A 171 3.02 13.48 17.21
N THR A 172 3.55 13.12 16.07
CA THR A 172 4.82 12.41 15.90
C THR A 172 5.74 13.16 14.94
N ASP A 173 6.96 12.70 14.76
CA ASP A 173 7.91 13.26 13.79
C ASP A 173 7.49 13.01 12.32
N ALA A 174 6.50 12.15 12.09
CA ALA A 174 5.88 11.96 10.78
C ALA A 174 4.75 12.98 10.49
N GLU A 175 4.47 13.93 11.38
CA GLU A 175 3.45 14.96 11.12
C GLU A 175 3.86 15.80 9.91
N GLY A 176 2.96 15.91 8.93
CA GLY A 176 3.23 16.63 7.67
C GLY A 176 3.60 15.72 6.49
N TRP A 177 3.92 14.45 6.72
CA TRP A 177 4.31 13.53 5.65
C TRP A 177 3.31 13.50 4.49
N LEU A 178 2.01 13.64 4.78
CA LEU A 178 0.99 13.59 3.74
C LEU A 178 1.08 14.80 2.79
N ASN A 179 1.44 15.97 3.31
CA ASN A 179 1.65 17.16 2.46
C ASN A 179 2.88 16.98 1.57
N GLU A 180 3.96 16.40 2.11
CA GLU A 180 5.16 16.07 1.33
C GLU A 180 4.86 15.03 0.24
N ALA A 181 4.08 14.01 0.59
CA ALA A 181 3.68 12.97 -0.34
C ALA A 181 2.76 13.50 -1.45
N VAL A 182 1.86 14.44 -1.13
CA VAL A 182 1.04 15.13 -2.14
C VAL A 182 1.91 15.98 -3.06
N ALA A 183 2.86 16.75 -2.53
CA ALA A 183 3.80 17.53 -3.35
C ALA A 183 4.63 16.61 -4.26
N PHE A 184 5.12 15.48 -3.73
CA PHE A 184 5.79 14.47 -4.55
C PHE A 184 4.91 13.98 -5.70
N TRP A 185 3.65 13.65 -5.43
CA TRP A 185 2.71 13.23 -6.48
C TRP A 185 2.49 14.32 -7.53
N GLU A 186 2.25 15.57 -7.12
CA GLU A 186 2.07 16.72 -8.02
C GLU A 186 3.28 16.90 -8.95
N GLU A 187 4.50 16.70 -8.46
CA GLU A 187 5.72 16.72 -9.27
C GLU A 187 5.78 15.60 -10.34
N GLN A 188 5.11 14.47 -10.09
CA GLN A 188 5.13 13.34 -11.04
C GLN A 188 4.10 13.49 -12.17
N VAL A 189 3.03 14.23 -11.92
CA VAL A 189 1.90 14.35 -12.87
C VAL A 189 1.76 15.73 -13.51
N GLY A 190 2.45 16.74 -12.99
CA GLY A 190 2.45 18.12 -13.48
C GLY A 190 3.49 18.39 -14.50
#